data_841cf6a3cdd506ecf23d539ff7a2a1bf
#
_entry.id   841cf6a3cdd506ecf23d539ff7a2a1bf
#
_cell.length_a   1.000
_cell.length_b   1.000
_cell.length_c   1.000
_cell.angle_alpha   90.00
_cell.angle_beta   90.00
_cell.angle_gamma   90.00
#
_symmetry.space_group_name_H-M   'P 1'
#
loop_
_entity.id
_entity.type
_entity.pdbx_description
1 polymer ?
#
loop_
_entity_poly.entity_id
_entity_poly.type
_entity_poly.pdbx_seq_one_letter_code
_entity_poly.pdbx_strand_id
1 'polypeptide(L)'
;MVGLLLAFAVIHSGGAALRNWGESVIGPRAWRLIFASASIPSASIVIIYFLLHRYDGIRLWNFQGIPGISFLVWVLTAISFFFLYPATYNLLEIPAIQKPEVRLYATGIIRISRHPQAVGQILWCFTHQLWIGSSFTLFTCFGLVAHHLFAVWHGDRR
;
A
#
# COMPACT_ATOMS: atom_id res chain seq x y z
N MET A 1 14.66 -0.09 7.67
CA MET A 1 13.45 -0.25 6.83
C MET A 1 12.66 -1.52 7.13
N VAL A 2 13.27 -2.72 7.07
CA VAL A 2 12.54 -3.99 7.29
C VAL A 2 11.78 -4.01 8.61
N GLY A 3 12.39 -3.59 9.73
CA GLY A 3 11.69 -3.52 11.02
C GLY A 3 10.48 -2.59 11.01
N LEU A 4 10.55 -1.44 10.33
CA LEU A 4 9.42 -0.52 10.18
C LEU A 4 8.29 -1.12 9.33
N LEU A 5 8.63 -1.83 8.25
CA LEU A 5 7.64 -2.53 7.41
C LEU A 5 6.95 -3.65 8.19
N LEU A 6 7.69 -4.42 8.98
CA LEU A 6 7.14 -5.47 9.84
C LEU A 6 6.23 -4.87 10.93
N ALA A 7 6.66 -3.81 11.59
CA ALA A 7 5.84 -3.11 12.58
C ALA A 7 4.54 -2.58 11.97
N PHE A 8 4.63 -1.94 10.80
CA PHE A 8 3.45 -1.49 10.06
C PHE A 8 2.53 -2.65 9.67
N ALA A 9 3.09 -3.76 9.15
CA ALA A 9 2.31 -4.94 8.79
C ALA A 9 1.56 -5.54 9.99
N VAL A 10 2.19 -5.61 11.16
CA VAL A 10 1.56 -6.08 12.41
C VAL A 10 0.45 -5.13 12.84
N ILE A 11 0.70 -3.83 12.85
CA ILE A 11 -0.30 -2.82 13.26
C ILE A 11 -1.47 -2.81 12.29
N HIS A 12 -1.20 -2.70 10.99
CA HIS A 12 -2.23 -2.53 9.97
C HIS A 12 -2.97 -3.84 9.66
N SER A 13 -2.27 -4.90 9.29
CA SER A 13 -2.90 -6.17 8.92
C SER A 13 -3.37 -6.94 10.15
N GLY A 14 -2.64 -6.87 11.28
CA GLY A 14 -3.06 -7.45 12.55
C GLY A 14 -4.30 -6.75 13.11
N GLY A 15 -4.33 -5.42 13.08
CA GLY A 15 -5.51 -4.65 13.46
C GLY A 15 -6.72 -4.95 12.56
N ALA A 16 -6.51 -5.07 11.25
CA ALA A 16 -7.57 -5.47 10.33
C ALA A 16 -8.09 -6.89 10.60
N ALA A 17 -7.22 -7.83 10.96
CA ALA A 17 -7.61 -9.20 11.31
C ALA A 17 -8.42 -9.27 12.62
N LEU A 18 -8.13 -8.39 13.58
CA LEU A 18 -8.83 -8.29 14.86
C LEU A 18 -10.15 -7.47 14.79
N ARG A 19 -10.54 -7.00 13.61
CA ARG A 19 -11.68 -6.09 13.43
C ARG A 19 -12.96 -6.62 14.06
N ASN A 20 -13.37 -7.85 13.76
CA ASN A 20 -14.63 -8.42 14.25
C ASN A 20 -14.66 -8.49 15.78
N TRP A 21 -13.55 -8.88 16.38
CA TRP A 21 -13.41 -8.91 17.83
C TRP A 21 -13.44 -7.50 18.42
N GLY A 22 -12.65 -6.58 17.90
CA GLY A 22 -12.59 -5.20 18.40
C GLY A 22 -13.91 -4.47 18.27
N GLU A 23 -14.61 -4.62 17.14
CA GLU A 23 -15.94 -4.03 16.95
C GLU A 23 -17.01 -4.61 17.92
N SER A 24 -16.89 -5.89 18.31
CA SER A 24 -17.79 -6.50 19.28
C SER A 24 -17.57 -6.00 20.71
N VAL A 25 -16.35 -5.61 21.07
CA VAL A 25 -15.97 -5.17 22.43
C VAL A 25 -16.24 -3.69 22.65
N ILE A 26 -15.81 -2.83 21.71
CA ILE A 26 -15.83 -1.36 21.87
C ILE A 26 -16.73 -0.64 20.86
N GLY A 27 -17.34 -1.39 19.97
CA GLY A 27 -18.17 -0.86 18.89
C GLY A 27 -17.39 -0.42 17.64
N PRO A 28 -18.07 -0.39 16.48
CA PRO A 28 -17.41 -0.19 15.19
C PRO A 28 -16.80 1.21 15.02
N ARG A 29 -17.38 2.26 15.64
CA ARG A 29 -16.82 3.62 15.53
C ARG A 29 -15.53 3.76 16.32
N ALA A 30 -15.52 3.31 17.59
CA ALA A 30 -14.35 3.40 18.46
C ALA A 30 -13.20 2.56 17.90
N TRP A 31 -13.49 1.33 17.43
CA TRP A 31 -12.49 0.49 16.79
C TRP A 31 -11.81 1.17 15.59
N ARG A 32 -12.59 1.77 14.70
CA ARG A 32 -12.04 2.47 13.52
C ARG A 32 -11.17 3.64 13.88
N LEU A 33 -11.54 4.43 14.90
CA LEU A 33 -10.72 5.54 15.38
C LEU A 33 -9.39 5.05 15.95
N ILE A 34 -9.41 4.01 16.80
CA ILE A 34 -8.19 3.42 17.36
C ILE A 34 -7.32 2.82 16.25
N PHE A 35 -7.92 2.07 15.35
CA PHE A 35 -7.20 1.49 14.21
C PHE A 35 -6.58 2.57 13.32
N ALA A 36 -7.30 3.63 12.96
CA ALA A 36 -6.80 4.71 12.15
C ALA A 36 -5.69 5.49 12.86
N SER A 37 -5.84 5.79 14.16
CA SER A 37 -4.85 6.51 14.94
C SER A 37 -3.54 5.73 15.16
N ALA A 38 -3.56 4.42 15.07
CA ALA A 38 -2.36 3.58 15.09
C ALA A 38 -1.77 3.38 13.68
N SER A 39 -2.62 3.10 12.70
CA SER A 39 -2.21 2.75 11.34
C SER A 39 -1.67 3.93 10.54
N ILE A 40 -2.33 5.11 10.61
CA ILE A 40 -1.91 6.28 9.84
C ILE A 40 -0.54 6.81 10.26
N PRO A 41 -0.23 7.02 11.56
CA PRO A 41 1.10 7.43 11.96
C PRO A 41 2.18 6.41 11.62
N SER A 42 1.90 5.11 11.78
CA SER A 42 2.86 4.06 11.43
C SER A 42 3.17 4.04 9.93
N ALA A 43 2.16 4.21 9.06
CA ALA A 43 2.36 4.38 7.63
C ALA A 43 3.19 5.65 7.31
N SER A 44 2.87 6.76 7.97
CA SER A 44 3.60 8.03 7.79
C SER A 44 5.08 7.90 8.15
N ILE A 45 5.40 7.20 9.24
CA ILE A 45 6.79 6.94 9.65
C ILE A 45 7.52 6.12 8.57
N VAL A 46 6.90 5.07 8.03
CA VAL A 46 7.46 4.26 6.94
C VAL A 46 7.74 5.11 5.71
N ILE A 47 6.77 5.94 5.30
CA ILE A 47 6.90 6.83 4.14
C ILE A 47 8.01 7.85 4.34
N ILE A 48 8.04 8.55 5.48
CA ILE A 48 9.06 9.57 5.78
C ILE A 48 10.44 8.91 5.80
N TYR A 49 10.59 7.79 6.48
CA TYR A 49 11.85 7.06 6.53
C TYR A 49 12.32 6.64 5.12
N PHE A 50 11.40 6.14 4.28
CA PHE A 50 11.72 5.83 2.88
C PHE A 50 12.20 7.07 2.12
N LEU A 51 11.48 8.19 2.22
CA LEU A 51 11.84 9.42 1.52
C LEU A 51 13.22 9.96 1.91
N LEU A 52 13.60 9.82 3.17
CA LEU A 52 14.91 10.28 3.67
C LEU A 52 16.05 9.36 3.23
N HIS A 53 15.80 8.06 3.09
CA HIS A 53 16.83 7.03 2.88
C HIS A 53 16.79 6.36 1.50
N ARG A 54 15.92 6.78 0.59
CA ARG A 54 15.66 6.10 -0.69
C ARG A 54 16.89 5.95 -1.60
N TYR A 55 17.91 6.77 -1.39
CA TYR A 55 19.18 6.71 -2.15
C TYR A 55 20.30 6.01 -1.39
N ASP A 56 20.06 5.52 -0.18
CA ASP A 56 21.07 4.87 0.64
C ASP A 56 21.49 3.50 0.07
N GLY A 57 22.68 3.08 0.50
CA GLY A 57 23.28 1.82 0.10
C GLY A 57 24.02 1.88 -1.23
N ILE A 58 24.16 0.71 -1.86
CA ILE A 58 24.89 0.58 -3.12
C ILE A 58 23.98 1.02 -4.26
N ARG A 59 24.50 1.85 -5.15
CA ARG A 59 23.81 2.18 -6.41
C ARG A 59 23.96 1.01 -7.38
N LEU A 60 22.85 0.37 -7.71
CA LEU A 60 22.80 -0.82 -8.58
C LEU A 60 22.79 -0.44 -10.06
N TRP A 61 22.07 0.66 -10.40
CA TRP A 61 22.00 1.22 -11.75
C TRP A 61 21.61 2.70 -11.72
N ASN A 62 21.76 3.35 -12.87
CA ASN A 62 21.34 4.73 -13.09
C ASN A 62 20.78 4.89 -14.51
N PHE A 63 19.46 4.93 -14.63
CA PHE A 63 18.80 5.14 -15.91
C PHE A 63 18.31 6.58 -16.13
N GLN A 64 18.57 7.47 -15.16
CA GLN A 64 18.05 8.85 -15.19
C GLN A 64 18.54 9.67 -16.42
N GLY A 65 19.72 9.34 -16.97
CA GLY A 65 20.26 9.99 -18.15
C GLY A 65 19.80 9.40 -19.49
N ILE A 66 19.00 8.32 -19.48
CA ILE A 66 18.55 7.66 -20.72
C ILE A 66 17.29 8.38 -21.24
N PRO A 67 17.31 8.85 -22.52
CA PRO A 67 16.14 9.49 -23.11
C PRO A 67 14.89 8.60 -23.03
N GLY A 68 13.77 9.18 -22.63
CA GLY A 68 12.49 8.49 -22.52
C GLY A 68 12.24 7.79 -21.19
N ILE A 69 13.26 7.47 -20.39
CA ILE A 69 13.06 6.81 -19.08
C ILE A 69 12.25 7.68 -18.13
N SER A 70 12.52 8.98 -18.08
CA SER A 70 11.74 9.90 -17.24
C SER A 70 10.25 9.87 -17.62
N PHE A 71 9.93 9.95 -18.91
CA PHE A 71 8.55 9.85 -19.40
C PHE A 71 7.90 8.52 -19.01
N LEU A 72 8.60 7.40 -19.22
CA LEU A 72 8.12 6.07 -18.86
C LEU A 72 7.81 5.97 -17.36
N VAL A 73 8.70 6.46 -16.50
CA VAL A 73 8.52 6.48 -15.04
C VAL A 73 7.28 7.29 -14.65
N TRP A 74 7.08 8.46 -15.25
CA TRP A 74 5.90 9.28 -14.97
C TRP A 74 4.60 8.60 -15.41
N VAL A 75 4.56 7.99 -16.60
CA VAL A 75 3.40 7.26 -17.10
C VAL A 75 3.07 6.07 -16.20
N LEU A 76 4.07 5.24 -15.86
CA LEU A 76 3.86 4.09 -14.99
C LEU A 76 3.46 4.49 -13.58
N THR A 77 4.01 5.59 -13.06
CA THR A 77 3.60 6.14 -11.75
C THR A 77 2.15 6.62 -11.79
N ALA A 78 1.73 7.30 -12.83
CA ALA A 78 0.34 7.72 -13.00
C ALA A 78 -0.62 6.51 -13.05
N ILE A 79 -0.25 5.46 -13.78
CA ILE A 79 -1.01 4.20 -13.82
C ILE A 79 -1.06 3.55 -12.44
N SER A 80 0.07 3.52 -11.70
CA SER A 80 0.12 3.02 -10.33
C SER A 80 -0.88 3.76 -9.42
N PHE A 81 -0.89 5.09 -9.47
CA PHE A 81 -1.85 5.89 -8.69
C PHE A 81 -3.30 5.69 -9.12
N PHE A 82 -3.54 5.45 -10.41
CA PHE A 82 -4.87 5.09 -10.90
C PHE A 82 -5.41 3.81 -10.23
N PHE A 83 -4.54 2.84 -9.92
CA PHE A 83 -4.90 1.65 -9.18
C PHE A 83 -4.95 1.88 -7.65
N LEU A 84 -4.01 2.64 -7.09
CA LEU A 84 -3.90 2.86 -5.65
C LEU A 84 -5.00 3.77 -5.10
N TYR A 85 -5.31 4.88 -5.78
CA TYR A 85 -6.19 5.90 -5.27
C TYR A 85 -7.62 5.40 -5.03
N PRO A 86 -8.32 4.76 -5.99
CA PRO A 86 -9.67 4.24 -5.77
C PRO A 86 -9.73 3.10 -4.76
N ALA A 87 -8.65 2.32 -4.63
CA ALA A 87 -8.58 1.21 -3.69
C ALA A 87 -8.35 1.67 -2.24
N THR A 88 -7.66 2.82 -2.07
CA THR A 88 -7.32 3.35 -0.74
C THR A 88 -8.35 4.37 -0.26
N TYR A 89 -8.87 5.18 -1.18
CA TYR A 89 -9.80 6.27 -0.87
C TYR A 89 -11.15 6.05 -1.55
N ASN A 90 -11.98 5.22 -0.95
CA ASN A 90 -13.39 5.18 -1.35
C ASN A 90 -14.12 6.38 -0.76
N LEU A 91 -14.04 7.51 -1.46
CA LEU A 91 -14.62 8.79 -1.00
C LEU A 91 -16.15 8.77 -0.93
N LEU A 92 -16.80 7.83 -1.59
CA LEU A 92 -18.26 7.67 -1.57
C LEU A 92 -18.76 6.91 -0.35
N GLU A 93 -17.89 6.17 0.32
CA GLU A 93 -18.17 5.48 1.56
C GLU A 93 -17.25 6.00 2.65
N ILE A 94 -17.70 7.00 3.41
CA ILE A 94 -17.04 7.36 4.66
C ILE A 94 -17.45 6.28 5.67
N PRO A 95 -16.60 5.26 5.93
CA PRO A 95 -17.00 4.08 6.74
C PRO A 95 -17.35 4.44 8.18
N ALA A 96 -17.07 5.68 8.60
CA ALA A 96 -17.41 6.17 9.94
C ALA A 96 -18.89 6.57 10.08
N ILE A 97 -19.61 6.83 8.97
CA ILE A 97 -20.97 7.40 9.01
C ILE A 97 -22.03 6.36 8.61
N GLN A 98 -21.71 5.43 7.71
CA GLN A 98 -22.67 4.43 7.23
C GLN A 98 -22.28 3.02 7.69
N LYS A 99 -23.28 2.17 7.98
CA LYS A 99 -23.06 0.74 8.17
C LYS A 99 -22.53 0.18 6.86
N PRO A 100 -21.42 -0.60 6.87
CA PRO A 100 -20.93 -1.25 5.67
C PRO A 100 -22.00 -2.25 5.19
N GLU A 101 -22.72 -1.90 4.13
CA GLU A 101 -23.48 -2.89 3.38
C GLU A 101 -22.48 -3.71 2.56
N VAL A 102 -22.61 -5.03 2.61
CA VAL A 102 -21.85 -5.92 1.72
C VAL A 102 -22.41 -5.73 0.32
N ARG A 103 -21.82 -4.82 -0.44
CA ARG A 103 -22.12 -4.64 -1.86
C ARG A 103 -20.99 -5.25 -2.67
N LEU A 104 -21.29 -6.22 -3.49
CA LEU A 104 -20.39 -6.72 -4.52
C LEU A 104 -20.32 -5.68 -5.63
N TYR A 105 -19.40 -4.72 -5.50
CA TYR A 105 -19.16 -3.71 -6.53
C TYR A 105 -18.28 -4.31 -7.64
N ALA A 106 -18.90 -4.95 -8.62
CA ALA A 106 -18.24 -5.28 -9.87
C ALA A 106 -18.20 -4.05 -10.81
N THR A 107 -17.80 -2.87 -10.31
CA THR A 107 -17.77 -1.61 -11.04
C THR A 107 -16.39 -0.94 -10.94
N GLY A 108 -16.04 -0.11 -11.92
CA GLY A 108 -14.79 0.64 -11.91
C GLY A 108 -13.54 -0.25 -11.97
N ILE A 109 -12.54 0.10 -11.17
CA ILE A 109 -11.22 -0.56 -11.15
C ILE A 109 -11.26 -2.05 -10.77
N ILE A 110 -12.28 -2.48 -10.00
CA ILE A 110 -12.46 -3.89 -9.59
C ILE A 110 -12.80 -4.78 -10.79
N ARG A 111 -13.33 -4.23 -11.87
CA ARG A 111 -13.54 -4.97 -13.13
C ARG A 111 -12.23 -5.30 -13.84
N ILE A 112 -11.17 -4.55 -13.59
CA ILE A 112 -9.83 -4.76 -14.16
C ILE A 112 -9.04 -5.74 -13.30
N SER A 113 -9.08 -5.60 -11.99
CA SER A 113 -8.38 -6.47 -11.05
C SER A 113 -9.14 -6.57 -9.73
N ARG A 114 -9.20 -7.78 -9.15
CA ARG A 114 -9.75 -8.00 -7.80
C ARG A 114 -8.88 -7.40 -6.69
N HIS A 115 -7.60 -7.15 -7.00
CA HIS A 115 -6.60 -6.64 -6.07
C HIS A 115 -5.93 -5.38 -6.61
N PRO A 116 -6.68 -4.28 -6.86
CA PRO A 116 -6.14 -3.08 -7.48
C PRO A 116 -5.03 -2.45 -6.66
N GLN A 117 -5.13 -2.48 -5.32
CA GLN A 117 -4.10 -1.97 -4.43
C GLN A 117 -2.77 -2.73 -4.59
N ALA A 118 -2.81 -4.06 -4.71
CA ALA A 118 -1.60 -4.85 -4.92
C ALA A 118 -0.97 -4.55 -6.30
N VAL A 119 -1.77 -4.45 -7.34
CA VAL A 119 -1.30 -4.07 -8.69
C VAL A 119 -0.63 -2.69 -8.67
N GLY A 120 -1.31 -1.71 -8.08
CA GLY A 120 -0.77 -0.35 -7.97
C GLY A 120 0.52 -0.30 -7.17
N GLN A 121 0.60 -0.99 -6.04
CA GLN A 121 1.80 -1.02 -5.19
C GLN A 121 2.99 -1.72 -5.88
N ILE A 122 2.76 -2.83 -6.57
CA ILE A 122 3.81 -3.51 -7.32
C ILE A 122 4.34 -2.60 -8.43
N LEU A 123 3.46 -1.93 -9.15
CA LEU A 123 3.85 -0.99 -10.20
C LEU A 123 4.60 0.21 -9.63
N TRP A 124 4.17 0.74 -8.48
CA TRP A 124 4.87 1.80 -7.73
C TRP A 124 6.30 1.36 -7.36
N CYS A 125 6.46 0.17 -6.82
CA CYS A 125 7.76 -0.39 -6.48
C CYS A 125 8.67 -0.50 -7.71
N PHE A 126 8.14 -1.01 -8.81
CA PHE A 126 8.88 -1.14 -10.07
C PHE A 126 9.37 0.22 -10.58
N THR A 127 8.51 1.23 -10.65
CA THR A 127 8.87 2.57 -11.13
C THR A 127 9.89 3.27 -10.24
N HIS A 128 9.74 3.14 -8.92
CA HIS A 128 10.70 3.72 -7.97
C HIS A 128 12.06 3.03 -8.06
N GLN A 129 12.08 1.72 -8.21
CA GLN A 129 13.32 0.99 -8.38
C GLN A 129 14.00 1.33 -9.71
N LEU A 130 13.23 1.45 -10.79
CA LEU A 130 13.75 1.86 -12.10
C LEU A 130 14.43 3.25 -12.04
N TRP A 131 13.81 4.20 -11.30
CA TRP A 131 14.32 5.57 -11.19
C TRP A 131 15.45 5.73 -10.19
N ILE A 132 15.34 5.11 -9.00
CA ILE A 132 16.28 5.33 -7.90
C ILE A 132 17.49 4.41 -8.02
N GLY A 133 17.29 3.12 -8.27
CA GLY A 133 18.34 2.14 -8.49
C GLY A 133 19.25 1.88 -7.29
N SER A 134 18.79 2.11 -6.05
CA SER A 134 19.55 1.84 -4.83
C SER A 134 19.23 0.48 -4.23
N SER A 135 20.17 -0.13 -3.52
CA SER A 135 19.94 -1.37 -2.77
C SER A 135 18.93 -1.19 -1.66
N PHE A 136 18.89 -0.04 -1.00
CA PHE A 136 17.88 0.29 0.00
C PHE A 136 16.46 0.24 -0.59
N THR A 137 16.25 0.90 -1.74
CA THR A 137 14.95 0.88 -2.44
C THR A 137 14.61 -0.53 -2.92
N LEU A 138 15.57 -1.31 -3.40
CA LEU A 138 15.35 -2.70 -3.81
C LEU A 138 14.81 -3.57 -2.68
N PHE A 139 15.47 -3.55 -1.52
CA PHE A 139 15.01 -4.32 -0.35
C PHE A 139 13.66 -3.82 0.18
N THR A 140 13.42 -2.52 0.14
CA THR A 140 12.12 -1.94 0.53
C THR A 140 11.01 -2.41 -0.41
N CYS A 141 11.22 -2.31 -1.71
CA CYS A 141 10.26 -2.75 -2.72
C CYS A 141 10.01 -4.26 -2.64
N PHE A 142 11.06 -5.06 -2.45
CA PHE A 142 10.91 -6.50 -2.24
C PHE A 142 10.01 -6.83 -1.04
N GLY A 143 10.24 -6.17 0.11
CA GLY A 143 9.41 -6.34 1.30
C GLY A 143 7.95 -5.94 1.08
N LEU A 144 7.70 -4.83 0.39
CA LEU A 144 6.35 -4.37 0.05
C LEU A 144 5.64 -5.33 -0.91
N VAL A 145 6.31 -5.77 -1.95
CA VAL A 145 5.75 -6.73 -2.93
C VAL A 145 5.43 -8.05 -2.24
N ALA A 146 6.34 -8.59 -1.43
CA ALA A 146 6.10 -9.82 -0.68
C ALA A 146 4.89 -9.69 0.25
N HIS A 147 4.77 -8.56 0.97
CA HIS A 147 3.62 -8.28 1.82
C HIS A 147 2.30 -8.26 1.04
N HIS A 148 2.25 -7.57 -0.11
CA HIS A 148 1.03 -7.51 -0.92
C HIS A 148 0.67 -8.86 -1.55
N LEU A 149 1.65 -9.62 -2.03
CA LEU A 149 1.40 -10.97 -2.56
C LEU A 149 0.88 -11.91 -1.48
N PHE A 150 1.44 -11.83 -0.26
CA PHE A 150 0.92 -12.57 0.89
C PHE A 150 -0.52 -12.16 1.24
N ALA A 151 -0.83 -10.86 1.25
CA ALA A 151 -2.15 -10.35 1.54
C ALA A 151 -3.20 -10.81 0.51
N VAL A 152 -2.85 -10.79 -0.79
CA VAL A 152 -3.66 -11.33 -1.89
C VAL A 152 -3.92 -12.82 -1.70
N TRP A 153 -2.84 -13.61 -1.52
CA TRP A 153 -2.94 -15.04 -1.31
C TRP A 153 -3.80 -15.41 -0.09
N HIS A 154 -3.62 -14.69 1.03
CA HIS A 154 -4.40 -14.92 2.24
C HIS A 154 -5.86 -14.47 2.08
N GLY A 155 -6.10 -13.35 1.41
CA GLY A 155 -7.44 -12.84 1.14
C GLY A 155 -8.28 -13.75 0.24
N ASP A 156 -7.65 -14.33 -0.79
CA ASP A 156 -8.35 -15.24 -1.74
C ASP A 156 -8.70 -16.61 -1.14
N ARG A 157 -8.16 -16.95 0.03
CA ARG A 157 -8.45 -18.21 0.74
C ARG A 157 -9.53 -18.12 1.82
N ARG A 158 -10.00 -16.91 2.12
CA ARG A 158 -11.09 -16.66 3.06
C ARG A 158 -12.44 -16.56 2.36
#